data_7de6ad7d21caf309d3cddd2f95ec6880
#
_entry.id   7de6ad7d21caf309d3cddd2f95ec6880
#
_cell.length_a   1.000
_cell.length_b   1.000
_cell.length_c   1.000
_cell.angle_alpha   90.00
_cell.angle_beta   90.00
_cell.angle_gamma   90.00
#
_symmetry.space_group_name_H-M   'P 1'
#
loop_
_entity.id
_entity.type
_entity.pdbx_description
1 polymer ?
#
loop_
_entity_poly.entity_id
_entity_poly.type
_entity_poly.pdbx_seq_one_letter_code
_entity_poly.pdbx_strand_id
1 'polypeptide(L)'
;MECPLRPECDRVCDSEPRYLSYHPEEGERPECYLSHMILCSMSFKEKYNRFGHSIVRVLRKVTSCESLSHEIVERVMRGVLAIHDVGKLTNEYQGGRTWMRHELPGFYLLLETELIPDLAGHLPQKNVIDALKEITSIAVYIMHEAILIRYDRGWLRFPSAADLLREMEGWNYKFIDDYIKVVMASFKIFGLDNSFVNDLSGILSINSSELIDAILKVSKISYGPNSPSVRLAVASITKLLKDVDDEAASRGRRGVKDVHLPL
;
A
#
# COMPACT_ATOMS: atom_id res chain seq x y z
N MET A 1 4.65 -5.73 -19.67
CA MET A 1 5.48 -4.60 -19.17
C MET A 1 6.79 -5.19 -18.73
N GLU A 2 7.91 -4.68 -19.22
CA GLU A 2 9.24 -5.18 -18.86
C GLU A 2 9.64 -4.69 -17.47
N CYS A 3 10.39 -5.52 -16.71
CA CYS A 3 10.84 -5.15 -15.37
C CYS A 3 11.78 -3.92 -15.45
N PRO A 4 11.47 -2.81 -14.73
CA PRO A 4 12.27 -1.59 -14.81
C PRO A 4 13.71 -1.72 -14.31
N LEU A 5 14.04 -2.81 -13.60
CA LEU A 5 15.40 -3.10 -13.12
C LEU A 5 16.21 -3.98 -14.07
N ARG A 6 15.69 -4.41 -15.23
CA ARG A 6 16.53 -5.03 -16.26
C ARG A 6 17.37 -3.95 -16.97
N PRO A 7 18.63 -4.17 -17.25
CA PRO A 7 19.43 -5.41 -17.08
C PRO A 7 20.13 -5.54 -15.72
N GLU A 8 19.93 -4.66 -14.74
CA GLU A 8 20.65 -4.67 -13.46
C GLU A 8 20.26 -5.84 -12.57
N CYS A 9 19.08 -6.42 -12.77
CA CYS A 9 18.64 -7.63 -12.11
C CYS A 9 19.02 -8.84 -12.96
N ASP A 10 20.05 -9.54 -12.56
CA ASP A 10 20.61 -10.75 -13.22
C ASP A 10 19.86 -12.03 -12.83
N ARG A 11 18.86 -11.95 -11.94
CA ARG A 11 18.14 -13.10 -11.42
C ARG A 11 16.89 -13.43 -12.25
N VAL A 12 16.60 -14.73 -12.31
CA VAL A 12 15.38 -15.24 -12.93
C VAL A 12 14.21 -15.06 -11.98
N CYS A 13 13.35 -14.07 -12.26
CA CYS A 13 12.24 -13.69 -11.37
C CYS A 13 11.31 -14.84 -10.95
N ASP A 14 11.24 -15.91 -11.77
CA ASP A 14 10.31 -17.02 -11.54
C ASP A 14 10.91 -18.17 -10.73
N SER A 15 12.23 -18.20 -10.53
CA SER A 15 12.90 -19.29 -9.79
C SER A 15 13.72 -18.81 -8.60
N GLU A 16 14.39 -17.67 -8.76
CA GLU A 16 15.26 -17.10 -7.72
C GLU A 16 15.11 -15.57 -7.66
N PRO A 17 13.96 -15.05 -7.22
CA PRO A 17 13.73 -13.62 -7.17
C PRO A 17 14.72 -12.93 -6.21
N ARG A 18 15.25 -11.79 -6.63
CA ARG A 18 16.13 -10.97 -5.77
C ARG A 18 15.38 -10.36 -4.59
N TYR A 19 14.13 -9.99 -4.79
CA TYR A 19 13.26 -9.41 -3.78
C TYR A 19 11.97 -10.21 -3.72
N LEU A 20 11.72 -10.87 -2.60
CA LEU A 20 10.56 -11.73 -2.43
C LEU A 20 9.30 -10.89 -2.11
N SER A 21 8.24 -11.14 -2.84
CA SER A 21 6.88 -10.72 -2.50
C SER A 21 6.15 -11.80 -1.70
N TYR A 22 6.53 -13.04 -1.89
CA TYR A 22 5.93 -14.19 -1.25
C TYR A 22 7.00 -15.24 -0.94
N HIS A 23 7.01 -15.73 0.31
CA HIS A 23 7.82 -16.87 0.74
C HIS A 23 7.02 -18.15 0.48
N PRO A 24 7.46 -18.99 -0.47
CA PRO A 24 6.69 -20.16 -0.86
C PRO A 24 6.69 -21.23 0.23
N GLU A 25 5.58 -21.93 0.37
CA GLU A 25 5.52 -23.21 1.07
C GLU A 25 6.12 -24.32 0.19
N GLU A 26 6.28 -25.53 0.78
CA GLU A 26 6.85 -26.66 0.04
C GLU A 26 6.03 -26.96 -1.23
N GLY A 27 6.68 -26.93 -2.38
CA GLY A 27 6.06 -27.16 -3.68
C GLY A 27 5.48 -25.92 -4.39
N GLU A 28 5.51 -24.76 -3.75
CA GLU A 28 5.09 -23.50 -4.37
C GLU A 28 6.29 -22.77 -4.99
N ARG A 29 5.99 -21.76 -5.83
CA ARG A 29 7.01 -20.90 -6.44
C ARG A 29 7.13 -19.58 -5.70
N PRO A 30 8.37 -19.07 -5.52
CA PRO A 30 8.55 -17.74 -4.99
C PRO A 30 8.03 -16.69 -5.98
N GLU A 31 7.49 -15.60 -5.47
CA GLU A 31 7.05 -14.47 -6.26
C GLU A 31 8.01 -13.28 -6.09
N CYS A 32 8.43 -12.69 -7.21
CA CYS A 32 9.24 -11.48 -7.20
C CYS A 32 8.38 -10.25 -6.87
N TYR A 33 8.86 -9.35 -5.99
CA TYR A 33 8.17 -8.13 -5.61
C TYR A 33 7.75 -7.27 -6.81
N LEU A 34 8.66 -7.02 -7.77
CA LEU A 34 8.33 -6.21 -8.94
C LEU A 34 7.39 -6.92 -9.91
N SER A 35 7.47 -8.25 -10.03
CA SER A 35 6.48 -9.03 -10.79
C SER A 35 5.10 -8.89 -10.19
N HIS A 36 5.00 -8.95 -8.87
CA HIS A 36 3.75 -8.68 -8.15
C HIS A 36 3.23 -7.26 -8.43
N MET A 37 4.09 -6.23 -8.35
CA MET A 37 3.70 -4.85 -8.67
C MET A 37 3.22 -4.67 -10.11
N ILE A 38 3.81 -5.37 -11.08
CA ILE A 38 3.33 -5.38 -12.48
C ILE A 38 1.91 -5.94 -12.54
N LEU A 39 1.66 -7.08 -11.89
CA LEU A 39 0.33 -7.69 -11.85
C LEU A 39 -0.69 -6.80 -11.14
N CYS A 40 -0.30 -6.14 -10.04
CA CYS A 40 -1.12 -5.14 -9.37
C CYS A 40 -1.47 -3.96 -10.30
N SER A 41 -0.50 -3.44 -11.05
CA SER A 41 -0.74 -2.33 -11.99
C SER A 41 -1.71 -2.70 -13.12
N MET A 42 -1.61 -3.94 -13.63
CA MET A 42 -2.54 -4.45 -14.65
C MET A 42 -3.96 -4.61 -14.09
N SER A 43 -4.09 -5.23 -12.91
CA SER A 43 -5.38 -5.41 -12.24
C SER A 43 -6.00 -4.06 -11.84
N PHE A 44 -5.19 -3.11 -11.37
CA PHE A 44 -5.65 -1.78 -10.98
C PHE A 44 -6.37 -1.07 -12.12
N LYS A 45 -5.83 -1.06 -13.32
CA LYS A 45 -6.43 -0.38 -14.47
C LYS A 45 -7.86 -0.86 -14.72
N GLU A 46 -8.09 -2.17 -14.65
CA GLU A 46 -9.42 -2.76 -14.82
C GLU A 46 -10.36 -2.39 -13.67
N LYS A 47 -9.92 -2.59 -12.42
CA LYS A 47 -10.74 -2.35 -11.24
C LYS A 47 -11.06 -0.87 -11.04
N TYR A 48 -10.09 0.01 -11.27
CA TYR A 48 -10.29 1.44 -11.13
C TYR A 48 -11.29 2.00 -12.16
N ASN A 49 -11.28 1.52 -13.39
CA ASN A 49 -12.30 1.87 -14.37
C ASN A 49 -13.72 1.54 -13.87
N ARG A 50 -13.87 0.49 -13.07
CA ARG A 50 -15.16 0.08 -12.50
C ARG A 50 -15.55 0.84 -11.24
N PHE A 51 -14.61 1.10 -10.34
CA PHE A 51 -14.88 1.62 -9.00
C PHE A 51 -14.46 3.08 -8.80
N GLY A 52 -13.60 3.63 -9.65
CA GLY A 52 -12.98 4.94 -9.46
C GLY A 52 -13.98 6.08 -9.30
N HIS A 53 -15.04 6.13 -10.12
CA HIS A 53 -16.08 7.16 -9.98
C HIS A 53 -16.78 7.13 -8.62
N SER A 54 -17.01 5.94 -8.07
CA SER A 54 -17.61 5.80 -6.73
C SER A 54 -16.68 6.28 -5.64
N ILE A 55 -15.39 5.95 -5.76
CA ILE A 55 -14.36 6.38 -4.81
C ILE A 55 -14.24 7.92 -4.83
N VAL A 56 -14.12 8.52 -6.01
CA VAL A 56 -14.07 9.99 -6.16
C VAL A 56 -15.27 10.65 -5.51
N ARG A 57 -16.47 10.17 -5.77
CA ARG A 57 -17.71 10.71 -5.19
C ARG A 57 -17.70 10.65 -3.66
N VAL A 58 -17.26 9.53 -3.09
CA VAL A 58 -17.19 9.36 -1.64
C VAL A 58 -16.14 10.28 -1.05
N LEU A 59 -14.95 10.37 -1.66
CA LEU A 59 -13.87 11.25 -1.22
C LEU A 59 -14.27 12.72 -1.29
N ARG A 60 -14.91 13.19 -2.37
CA ARG A 60 -15.48 14.55 -2.46
C ARG A 60 -16.43 14.85 -1.30
N LYS A 61 -17.30 13.91 -0.96
CA LYS A 61 -18.23 14.07 0.15
C LYS A 61 -17.50 14.18 1.49
N VAL A 62 -16.49 13.36 1.74
CA VAL A 62 -15.75 13.37 3.00
C VAL A 62 -14.91 14.62 3.14
N THR A 63 -14.24 15.03 2.06
CA THR A 63 -13.34 16.19 2.07
C THR A 63 -14.07 17.52 1.83
N SER A 64 -15.35 17.50 1.45
CA SER A 64 -16.12 18.67 1.00
C SER A 64 -15.42 19.41 -0.14
N CYS A 65 -14.68 18.68 -1.00
CA CYS A 65 -13.85 19.23 -2.08
C CYS A 65 -14.39 18.77 -3.44
N GLU A 66 -15.22 19.59 -4.07
CA GLU A 66 -15.78 19.29 -5.40
C GLU A 66 -14.71 19.32 -6.50
N SER A 67 -13.63 20.07 -6.31
CA SER A 67 -12.50 20.15 -7.26
C SER A 67 -11.59 18.91 -7.23
N LEU A 68 -11.78 17.97 -6.31
CA LEU A 68 -11.02 16.73 -6.28
C LEU A 68 -11.34 15.91 -7.54
N SER A 69 -10.45 15.96 -8.52
CA SER A 69 -10.67 15.34 -9.83
C SER A 69 -10.47 13.82 -9.79
N HIS A 70 -11.04 13.14 -10.80
CA HIS A 70 -10.84 11.71 -11.00
C HIS A 70 -9.35 11.39 -11.20
N GLU A 71 -8.63 12.23 -11.95
CA GLU A 71 -7.21 12.09 -12.24
C GLU A 71 -6.33 12.19 -10.98
N ILE A 72 -6.63 13.15 -10.09
CA ILE A 72 -5.92 13.28 -8.82
C ILE A 72 -6.10 12.02 -7.97
N VAL A 73 -7.36 11.56 -7.83
CA VAL A 73 -7.65 10.36 -7.03
C VAL A 73 -6.99 9.13 -7.66
N GLU A 74 -7.02 8.98 -8.98
CA GLU A 74 -6.36 7.88 -9.66
C GLU A 74 -4.85 7.88 -9.40
N ARG A 75 -4.21 9.05 -9.51
CA ARG A 75 -2.78 9.20 -9.24
C ARG A 75 -2.42 8.85 -7.79
N VAL A 76 -3.23 9.31 -6.83
CA VAL A 76 -3.08 8.94 -5.41
C VAL A 76 -3.23 7.43 -5.23
N MET A 77 -4.24 6.81 -5.81
CA MET A 77 -4.43 5.35 -5.69
C MET A 77 -3.28 4.54 -6.31
N ARG A 78 -2.72 5.00 -7.42
CA ARG A 78 -1.52 4.40 -8.02
C ARG A 78 -0.31 4.47 -7.07
N GLY A 79 -0.10 5.63 -6.43
CA GLY A 79 0.99 5.79 -5.44
C GLY A 79 0.77 4.94 -4.20
N VAL A 80 -0.46 4.85 -3.69
CA VAL A 80 -0.81 3.97 -2.58
C VAL A 80 -0.47 2.51 -2.91
N LEU A 81 -0.85 2.04 -4.11
CA LEU A 81 -0.52 0.68 -4.57
C LEU A 81 0.98 0.49 -4.80
N ALA A 82 1.71 1.53 -5.22
CA ALA A 82 3.15 1.41 -5.42
C ALA A 82 3.93 1.12 -4.12
N ILE A 83 3.36 1.49 -2.95
CA ILE A 83 4.03 1.32 -1.66
C ILE A 83 3.28 0.47 -0.63
N HIS A 84 2.06 -0.02 -0.92
CA HIS A 84 1.26 -0.75 0.07
C HIS A 84 2.01 -1.92 0.71
N ASP A 85 2.83 -2.59 -0.07
CA ASP A 85 3.61 -3.77 0.29
C ASP A 85 5.10 -3.49 0.58
N VAL A 86 5.48 -2.21 0.75
CA VAL A 86 6.89 -1.83 0.93
C VAL A 86 7.55 -2.51 2.13
N GLY A 87 6.79 -2.94 3.12
CA GLY A 87 7.29 -3.71 4.25
C GLY A 87 7.87 -5.07 3.85
N LYS A 88 7.51 -5.59 2.68
CA LYS A 88 8.17 -6.77 2.10
C LYS A 88 9.62 -6.48 1.70
N LEU A 89 10.01 -5.21 1.57
CA LEU A 89 11.39 -4.78 1.32
C LEU A 89 12.19 -4.52 2.61
N THR A 90 11.79 -5.13 3.71
CA THR A 90 12.55 -5.10 4.96
C THR A 90 13.43 -6.34 5.12
N ASN A 91 14.53 -6.19 5.85
CA ASN A 91 15.43 -7.31 6.16
C ASN A 91 14.71 -8.43 6.91
N GLU A 92 13.74 -8.06 7.76
CA GLU A 92 12.93 -8.99 8.52
C GLU A 92 12.09 -9.86 7.59
N TYR A 93 11.36 -9.26 6.66
CA TYR A 93 10.53 -10.00 5.72
C TYR A 93 11.40 -10.83 4.76
N GLN A 94 12.44 -10.25 4.18
CA GLN A 94 13.34 -10.96 3.27
C GLN A 94 14.10 -12.11 3.97
N GLY A 95 14.30 -11.99 5.29
CA GLY A 95 14.86 -13.04 6.14
C GLY A 95 13.85 -14.10 6.62
N GLY A 96 12.61 -14.08 6.12
CA GLY A 96 11.59 -15.09 6.41
C GLY A 96 10.69 -14.80 7.62
N ARG A 97 10.77 -13.61 8.22
CA ARG A 97 9.85 -13.19 9.30
C ARG A 97 8.52 -12.69 8.73
N THR A 98 7.83 -13.56 7.99
CA THR A 98 6.58 -13.22 7.30
C THR A 98 5.39 -12.96 8.22
N TRP A 99 5.51 -13.33 9.50
CA TRP A 99 4.51 -13.05 10.53
C TRP A 99 4.46 -11.57 10.95
N MET A 100 5.50 -10.80 10.66
CA MET A 100 5.46 -9.34 10.87
C MET A 100 4.56 -8.71 9.81
N ARG A 101 3.69 -7.85 10.25
CA ARG A 101 2.70 -7.16 9.40
C ARG A 101 3.38 -6.24 8.39
N HIS A 102 3.57 -6.73 7.17
CA HIS A 102 4.30 -6.04 6.10
C HIS A 102 3.55 -4.81 5.52
N GLU A 103 2.27 -4.65 5.81
CA GLU A 103 1.50 -3.47 5.44
C GLU A 103 1.79 -2.25 6.33
N LEU A 104 2.32 -2.45 7.55
CA LEU A 104 2.58 -1.36 8.49
C LEU A 104 3.61 -0.33 8.00
N PRO A 105 4.72 -0.71 7.39
CA PRO A 105 5.62 0.28 6.79
C PRO A 105 4.95 1.10 5.69
N GLY A 106 4.13 0.50 4.83
CA GLY A 106 3.36 1.22 3.82
C GLY A 106 2.37 2.21 4.43
N PHE A 107 1.63 1.78 5.44
CA PHE A 107 0.76 2.64 6.24
C PHE A 107 1.51 3.85 6.82
N TYR A 108 2.66 3.61 7.46
CA TYR A 108 3.47 4.66 8.08
C TYR A 108 3.96 5.68 7.05
N LEU A 109 4.52 5.21 5.93
CA LEU A 109 5.03 6.09 4.88
C LEU A 109 3.91 6.96 4.28
N LEU A 110 2.73 6.41 4.04
CA LEU A 110 1.58 7.21 3.55
C LEU A 110 1.16 8.29 4.53
N LEU A 111 1.23 8.01 5.82
CA LEU A 111 0.77 8.94 6.86
C LEU A 111 1.81 10.02 7.21
N GLU A 112 3.08 9.65 7.33
CA GLU A 112 4.10 10.51 7.95
C GLU A 112 5.02 11.21 6.94
N THR A 113 4.89 10.91 5.63
CA THR A 113 5.70 11.58 4.59
C THR A 113 4.86 12.54 3.72
N GLU A 114 5.52 13.29 2.85
CA GLU A 114 4.87 14.18 1.89
C GLU A 114 4.41 13.46 0.60
N LEU A 115 4.44 12.13 0.58
CA LEU A 115 4.06 11.34 -0.59
C LEU A 115 2.63 11.64 -1.09
N ILE A 116 1.64 11.66 -0.19
CA ILE A 116 0.25 11.96 -0.59
C ILE A 116 0.07 13.42 -1.02
N PRO A 117 0.62 14.43 -0.30
CA PRO A 117 0.67 15.80 -0.79
C PRO A 117 1.22 15.93 -2.20
N ASP A 118 2.36 15.31 -2.48
CA ASP A 118 3.01 15.34 -3.79
C ASP A 118 2.16 14.68 -4.88
N LEU A 119 1.60 13.50 -4.59
CA LEU A 119 0.69 12.81 -5.50
C LEU A 119 -0.61 13.57 -5.75
N ALA A 120 -1.14 14.23 -4.74
CA ALA A 120 -2.34 15.06 -4.86
C ALA A 120 -2.07 16.35 -5.66
N GLY A 121 -0.79 16.79 -5.73
CA GLY A 121 -0.40 18.00 -6.42
C GLY A 121 -0.90 19.24 -5.68
N HIS A 122 -1.03 20.34 -6.40
CA HIS A 122 -1.38 21.65 -5.80
C HIS A 122 -2.86 21.78 -5.39
N LEU A 123 -3.37 20.83 -4.60
CA LEU A 123 -4.67 21.05 -3.96
C LEU A 123 -4.51 22.17 -2.91
N PRO A 124 -5.28 23.27 -3.02
CA PRO A 124 -5.07 24.45 -2.16
C PRO A 124 -5.53 24.23 -0.71
N GLN A 125 -6.15 23.13 -0.41
CA GLN A 125 -6.82 22.86 0.86
C GLN A 125 -6.06 21.79 1.65
N LYS A 126 -5.29 22.22 2.65
CA LYS A 126 -4.54 21.31 3.52
C LYS A 126 -5.42 20.23 4.15
N ASN A 127 -6.63 20.55 4.57
CA ASN A 127 -7.58 19.61 5.17
C ASN A 127 -7.98 18.48 4.21
N VAL A 128 -7.99 18.73 2.90
CA VAL A 128 -8.25 17.68 1.88
C VAL A 128 -7.08 16.72 1.79
N ILE A 129 -5.87 17.25 1.80
CA ILE A 129 -4.64 16.46 1.78
C ILE A 129 -4.53 15.60 3.04
N ASP A 130 -4.75 16.22 4.22
CA ASP A 130 -4.72 15.51 5.49
C ASP A 130 -5.76 14.36 5.50
N ALA A 131 -6.98 14.61 5.03
CA ALA A 131 -8.00 13.57 4.92
C ALA A 131 -7.60 12.46 3.94
N LEU A 132 -6.97 12.77 2.81
CA LEU A 132 -6.46 11.77 1.86
C LEU A 132 -5.35 10.92 2.50
N LYS A 133 -4.38 11.54 3.20
CA LYS A 133 -3.33 10.83 3.94
C LYS A 133 -3.93 9.84 4.92
N GLU A 134 -4.83 10.29 5.76
CA GLU A 134 -5.47 9.49 6.80
C GLU A 134 -6.29 8.33 6.23
N ILE A 135 -7.17 8.62 5.27
CA ILE A 135 -8.05 7.61 4.67
C ILE A 135 -7.25 6.54 3.93
N THR A 136 -6.24 6.93 3.14
CA THR A 136 -5.42 5.97 2.38
C THR A 136 -4.52 5.15 3.28
N SER A 137 -3.95 5.76 4.32
CA SER A 137 -3.14 5.05 5.31
C SER A 137 -3.97 4.01 6.07
N ILE A 138 -5.16 4.40 6.56
CA ILE A 138 -6.07 3.45 7.24
C ILE A 138 -6.45 2.31 6.28
N ALA A 139 -6.70 2.61 5.00
CA ALA A 139 -7.07 1.58 4.02
C ALA A 139 -5.96 0.55 3.83
N VAL A 140 -4.69 0.97 3.80
CA VAL A 140 -3.53 0.06 3.76
C VAL A 140 -3.39 -0.70 5.08
N TYR A 141 -3.50 -0.02 6.22
CA TYR A 141 -3.43 -0.64 7.55
C TYR A 141 -4.38 -1.83 7.71
N ILE A 142 -5.62 -1.70 7.22
CA ILE A 142 -6.66 -2.73 7.38
C ILE A 142 -6.76 -3.70 6.19
N MET A 143 -5.98 -3.52 5.15
CA MET A 143 -6.10 -4.25 3.90
C MET A 143 -5.97 -5.77 4.11
N HIS A 144 -5.01 -6.20 4.93
CA HIS A 144 -4.81 -7.61 5.28
C HIS A 144 -5.64 -8.05 6.49
N GLU A 145 -6.00 -7.12 7.37
CA GLU A 145 -6.88 -7.39 8.52
C GLU A 145 -8.36 -7.42 8.18
N ALA A 146 -8.76 -7.03 6.98
CA ALA A 146 -10.16 -7.06 6.56
C ALA A 146 -10.80 -8.46 6.74
N ILE A 147 -10.00 -9.50 6.89
CA ILE A 147 -10.44 -10.84 7.28
C ILE A 147 -10.84 -10.89 8.77
N LEU A 148 -10.17 -10.13 9.64
CA LEU A 148 -10.44 -10.08 11.09
C LEU A 148 -11.47 -9.01 11.47
N ILE A 149 -11.56 -7.93 10.68
CA ILE A 149 -12.63 -6.92 10.78
C ILE A 149 -13.94 -7.47 10.20
N ARG A 150 -14.01 -8.77 9.95
CA ARG A 150 -15.26 -9.44 9.61
C ARG A 150 -16.33 -9.05 10.63
N TYR A 151 -16.95 -7.88 10.35
CA TYR A 151 -18.34 -7.64 10.69
C TYR A 151 -18.75 -7.85 12.15
N ASP A 152 -17.89 -7.60 13.10
CA ASP A 152 -18.42 -7.41 14.44
C ASP A 152 -19.03 -5.99 14.51
N ARG A 153 -20.23 -5.88 13.92
CA ARG A 153 -21.12 -4.71 14.00
C ARG A 153 -20.68 -3.44 13.28
N GLY A 154 -19.90 -3.55 12.19
CA GLY A 154 -19.65 -2.39 11.30
C GLY A 154 -18.69 -1.32 11.86
N TRP A 155 -17.86 -1.65 12.82
CA TRP A 155 -16.93 -0.73 13.46
C TRP A 155 -15.48 -1.09 13.11
N LEU A 156 -14.71 -0.09 12.64
CA LEU A 156 -13.25 -0.17 12.65
C LEU A 156 -12.81 -0.14 14.12
N ARG A 157 -12.40 -1.26 14.67
CA ARG A 157 -11.81 -1.32 15.99
C ARG A 157 -10.29 -1.25 15.84
N PHE A 158 -9.74 -0.12 16.23
CA PHE A 158 -8.29 -0.05 16.45
C PHE A 158 -7.96 -0.69 17.81
N PRO A 159 -6.84 -1.42 17.89
CA PRO A 159 -6.35 -1.96 19.15
C PRO A 159 -6.12 -0.83 20.16
N SER A 160 -6.19 -1.14 21.46
CA SER A 160 -5.78 -0.18 22.48
C SER A 160 -4.26 0.04 22.45
N ALA A 161 -3.78 1.16 22.99
CA ALA A 161 -2.34 1.41 23.10
C ALA A 161 -1.61 0.27 23.83
N ALA A 162 -2.23 -0.30 24.87
CA ALA A 162 -1.65 -1.42 25.62
C ALA A 162 -1.57 -2.71 24.80
N ASP A 163 -2.56 -2.96 23.94
CA ASP A 163 -2.53 -4.12 23.03
C ASP A 163 -1.44 -3.96 21.97
N LEU A 164 -1.34 -2.75 21.37
CA LEU A 164 -0.30 -2.43 20.39
C LEU A 164 1.11 -2.56 20.99
N LEU A 165 1.33 -2.01 22.19
CA LEU A 165 2.62 -2.12 22.87
C LEU A 165 3.01 -3.58 23.10
N ARG A 166 2.07 -4.43 23.51
CA ARG A 166 2.32 -5.84 23.77
C ARG A 166 2.57 -6.62 22.48
N GLU A 167 1.78 -6.35 21.41
CA GLU A 167 1.88 -7.04 20.14
C GLU A 167 3.15 -6.67 19.39
N MET A 168 3.53 -5.39 19.43
CA MET A 168 4.62 -4.83 18.62
C MET A 168 5.91 -4.64 19.42
N GLU A 169 6.02 -5.24 20.61
CA GLU A 169 7.23 -5.16 21.43
C GLU A 169 8.45 -5.65 20.66
N GLY A 170 9.46 -4.80 20.54
CA GLY A 170 10.70 -5.10 19.85
C GLY A 170 10.63 -5.15 18.33
N TRP A 171 9.48 -4.80 17.73
CA TRP A 171 9.40 -4.71 16.27
C TRP A 171 10.24 -3.53 15.77
N ASN A 172 11.02 -3.82 14.73
CA ASN A 172 11.80 -2.83 14.03
C ASN A 172 11.88 -3.26 12.55
N TYR A 173 11.38 -2.43 11.67
CA TYR A 173 11.41 -2.66 10.23
C TYR A 173 12.62 -1.95 9.66
N LYS A 174 13.66 -2.71 9.35
CA LYS A 174 14.86 -2.19 8.70
C LYS A 174 14.81 -2.47 7.22
N PHE A 175 14.71 -1.43 6.39
CA PHE A 175 14.69 -1.59 4.95
C PHE A 175 16.00 -2.16 4.41
N ILE A 176 15.92 -2.93 3.32
CA ILE A 176 17.08 -3.38 2.56
C ILE A 176 17.81 -2.20 1.91
N ASP A 177 19.10 -2.34 1.64
CA ASP A 177 19.92 -1.23 1.11
C ASP A 177 19.38 -0.66 -0.22
N ASP A 178 18.82 -1.52 -1.07
CA ASP A 178 18.29 -1.14 -2.38
C ASP A 178 16.81 -0.70 -2.35
N TYR A 179 16.16 -0.56 -1.17
CA TYR A 179 14.70 -0.39 -1.13
C TYR A 179 14.19 0.81 -1.93
N ILE A 180 14.88 1.94 -1.87
CA ILE A 180 14.50 3.14 -2.64
C ILE A 180 14.51 2.85 -4.14
N LYS A 181 15.52 2.15 -4.64
CA LYS A 181 15.62 1.76 -6.04
C LYS A 181 14.45 0.88 -6.48
N VAL A 182 14.05 -0.06 -5.62
CA VAL A 182 12.90 -0.95 -5.86
C VAL A 182 11.59 -0.18 -5.80
N VAL A 183 11.43 0.74 -4.85
CA VAL A 183 10.26 1.64 -4.77
C VAL A 183 10.17 2.53 -6.00
N MET A 184 11.26 3.15 -6.46
CA MET A 184 11.29 3.92 -7.70
C MET A 184 10.86 3.08 -8.92
N ALA A 185 11.30 1.82 -8.99
CA ALA A 185 10.85 0.89 -10.03
C ALA A 185 9.36 0.60 -9.92
N SER A 186 8.83 0.44 -8.70
CA SER A 186 7.39 0.29 -8.46
C SER A 186 6.60 1.50 -8.95
N PHE A 187 7.03 2.71 -8.64
CA PHE A 187 6.39 3.94 -9.14
C PHE A 187 6.35 4.00 -10.66
N LYS A 188 7.45 3.67 -11.34
CA LYS A 188 7.49 3.58 -12.81
C LYS A 188 6.49 2.56 -13.36
N ILE A 189 6.33 1.41 -12.71
CA ILE A 189 5.34 0.38 -13.09
C ILE A 189 3.92 0.97 -13.07
N PHE A 190 3.61 1.83 -12.08
CA PHE A 190 2.33 2.51 -11.97
C PHE A 190 2.24 3.79 -12.83
N GLY A 191 3.26 4.11 -13.63
CA GLY A 191 3.29 5.29 -14.50
C GLY A 191 3.42 6.60 -13.73
N LEU A 192 4.08 6.56 -12.57
CA LEU A 192 4.36 7.72 -11.72
C LEU A 192 5.81 8.18 -11.86
N ASP A 193 6.05 9.48 -11.63
CA ASP A 193 7.39 10.05 -11.61
C ASP A 193 8.15 9.65 -10.34
N ASN A 194 9.47 9.52 -10.45
CA ASN A 194 10.32 9.17 -9.33
C ASN A 194 10.53 10.31 -8.32
N SER A 195 10.18 11.55 -8.69
CA SER A 195 10.26 12.70 -7.77
C SER A 195 9.46 12.50 -6.48
N PHE A 196 8.39 11.72 -6.55
CA PHE A 196 7.55 11.37 -5.39
C PHE A 196 8.25 10.50 -4.33
N VAL A 197 9.41 9.96 -4.63
CA VAL A 197 10.13 9.03 -3.73
C VAL A 197 11.24 9.73 -2.93
N ASN A 198 11.51 11.00 -3.22
CA ASN A 198 12.64 11.72 -2.60
C ASN A 198 12.58 11.74 -1.06
N ASP A 199 11.39 11.98 -0.50
CA ASP A 199 11.19 12.05 0.95
C ASP A 199 11.33 10.69 1.65
N LEU A 200 11.22 9.59 0.89
CA LEU A 200 11.37 8.25 1.44
C LEU A 200 12.84 7.87 1.66
N SER A 201 13.76 8.51 0.95
CA SER A 201 15.19 8.15 0.96
C SER A 201 15.87 8.30 2.32
N GLY A 202 15.34 9.17 3.19
CA GLY A 202 15.84 9.36 4.55
C GLY A 202 15.34 8.34 5.57
N ILE A 203 14.35 7.52 5.21
CA ILE A 203 13.73 6.56 6.13
C ILE A 203 14.35 5.18 5.92
N LEU A 204 15.31 4.82 6.76
CA LEU A 204 16.02 3.54 6.67
C LEU A 204 15.43 2.46 7.58
N SER A 205 14.68 2.87 8.60
CA SER A 205 14.00 1.95 9.52
C SER A 205 12.78 2.63 10.14
N ILE A 206 11.85 1.83 10.63
CA ILE A 206 10.63 2.26 11.36
C ILE A 206 10.52 1.38 12.58
N ASN A 207 10.56 1.97 13.77
CA ASN A 207 10.45 1.23 15.02
C ASN A 207 9.00 1.13 15.52
N SER A 208 8.78 0.27 16.52
CA SER A 208 7.45 0.02 17.08
C SER A 208 6.81 1.27 17.69
N SER A 209 7.56 2.17 18.33
CA SER A 209 6.97 3.36 18.96
C SER A 209 6.44 4.33 17.91
N GLU A 210 7.17 4.54 16.80
CA GLU A 210 6.74 5.36 15.67
C GLU A 210 5.45 4.83 15.04
N LEU A 211 5.37 3.50 14.86
CA LEU A 211 4.17 2.84 14.33
C LEU A 211 2.98 2.96 15.28
N ILE A 212 3.18 2.74 16.58
CA ILE A 212 2.12 2.86 17.58
C ILE A 212 1.58 4.27 17.61
N ASP A 213 2.44 5.29 17.61
CA ASP A 213 2.03 6.68 17.58
C ASP A 213 1.22 7.01 16.31
N ALA A 214 1.65 6.52 15.16
CA ALA A 214 0.93 6.66 13.90
C ALA A 214 -0.46 5.99 13.94
N ILE A 215 -0.56 4.76 14.47
CA ILE A 215 -1.83 4.04 14.60
C ILE A 215 -2.77 4.78 15.56
N LEU A 216 -2.27 5.25 16.70
CA LEU A 216 -3.06 6.00 17.69
C LEU A 216 -3.53 7.35 17.13
N LYS A 217 -2.73 8.00 16.27
CA LYS A 217 -3.11 9.23 15.58
C LYS A 217 -4.33 9.01 14.69
N VAL A 218 -4.32 7.99 13.82
CA VAL A 218 -5.44 7.72 12.91
C VAL A 218 -6.65 7.10 13.61
N SER A 219 -6.47 6.40 14.72
CA SER A 219 -7.59 5.83 15.49
C SER A 219 -8.59 6.89 15.95
N LYS A 220 -8.11 8.09 16.31
CA LYS A 220 -8.94 9.22 16.75
C LYS A 220 -9.92 9.69 15.69
N ILE A 221 -9.56 9.58 14.41
CA ILE A 221 -10.37 10.04 13.28
C ILE A 221 -11.57 9.14 13.06
N SER A 222 -11.40 7.84 13.26
CA SER A 222 -12.47 6.85 13.10
C SER A 222 -13.64 7.03 14.04
N TYR A 223 -13.43 7.79 15.12
CA TYR A 223 -14.45 8.10 16.14
C TYR A 223 -15.01 9.53 16.05
N GLY A 224 -14.53 10.33 15.09
CA GLY A 224 -14.97 11.72 14.90
C GLY A 224 -16.40 11.83 14.33
N PRO A 225 -16.97 13.05 14.30
CA PRO A 225 -18.34 13.31 13.86
C PRO A 225 -18.61 12.90 12.39
N ASN A 226 -17.57 12.89 11.53
CA ASN A 226 -17.65 12.48 10.13
C ASN A 226 -17.36 10.99 9.93
N SER A 227 -17.24 10.22 11.01
CA SER A 227 -16.79 8.83 10.98
C SER A 227 -17.56 7.89 10.03
N PRO A 228 -18.89 8.00 9.80
CA PRO A 228 -19.58 7.13 8.84
C PRO A 228 -19.11 7.32 7.40
N SER A 229 -18.93 8.59 6.98
CA SER A 229 -18.45 8.90 5.63
C SER A 229 -16.97 8.52 5.46
N VAL A 230 -16.14 8.77 6.47
CA VAL A 230 -14.73 8.34 6.49
C VAL A 230 -14.64 6.82 6.39
N ARG A 231 -15.43 6.08 7.19
CA ARG A 231 -15.46 4.61 7.12
C ARG A 231 -15.87 4.08 5.75
N LEU A 232 -16.85 4.74 5.10
CA LEU A 232 -17.24 4.37 3.75
C LEU A 232 -16.09 4.60 2.74
N ALA A 233 -15.38 5.73 2.87
CA ALA A 233 -14.22 6.02 2.03
C ALA A 233 -13.11 5.00 2.23
N VAL A 234 -12.74 4.72 3.48
CA VAL A 234 -11.76 3.69 3.84
C VAL A 234 -12.17 2.34 3.27
N ALA A 235 -13.41 1.89 3.52
CA ALA A 235 -13.90 0.60 3.03
C ALA A 235 -13.86 0.50 1.49
N SER A 236 -14.19 1.59 0.78
CA SER A 236 -14.17 1.62 -0.68
C SER A 236 -12.75 1.50 -1.23
N ILE A 237 -11.79 2.18 -0.60
CA ILE A 237 -10.38 2.11 -0.99
C ILE A 237 -9.80 0.75 -0.62
N THR A 238 -10.01 0.26 0.62
CA THR A 238 -9.58 -1.07 1.04
C THR A 238 -10.07 -2.16 0.09
N LYS A 239 -11.34 -2.09 -0.32
CA LYS A 239 -11.92 -3.02 -1.29
C LYS A 239 -11.16 -3.00 -2.62
N LEU A 240 -10.86 -1.80 -3.14
CA LEU A 240 -10.08 -1.67 -4.36
C LEU A 240 -8.67 -2.27 -4.21
N LEU A 241 -7.95 -1.87 -3.15
CA LEU A 241 -6.59 -2.34 -2.89
C LEU A 241 -6.55 -3.86 -2.76
N LYS A 242 -7.46 -4.41 -1.95
CA LYS A 242 -7.54 -5.86 -1.72
C LYS A 242 -7.89 -6.63 -3.00
N ASP A 243 -8.85 -6.17 -3.79
CA ASP A 243 -9.22 -6.83 -5.05
C ASP A 243 -8.06 -6.83 -6.06
N VAL A 244 -7.26 -5.77 -6.06
CA VAL A 244 -6.06 -5.66 -6.92
C VAL A 244 -4.98 -6.63 -6.44
N ASP A 245 -4.68 -6.65 -5.16
CA ASP A 245 -3.65 -7.48 -4.54
C ASP A 245 -4.00 -8.98 -4.63
N ASP A 246 -5.22 -9.37 -4.24
CA ASP A 246 -5.68 -10.76 -4.30
C ASP A 246 -5.64 -11.31 -5.73
N GLU A 247 -6.01 -10.49 -6.73
CA GLU A 247 -5.94 -10.90 -8.14
C GLU A 247 -4.50 -11.04 -8.62
N ALA A 248 -3.62 -10.10 -8.25
CA ALA A 248 -2.20 -10.16 -8.57
C ALA A 248 -1.55 -11.40 -7.95
N ALA A 249 -1.75 -11.65 -6.66
CA ALA A 249 -1.24 -12.82 -5.96
C ALA A 249 -1.77 -14.13 -6.56
N SER A 250 -3.06 -14.18 -6.92
CA SER A 250 -3.65 -15.36 -7.58
C SER A 250 -3.02 -15.65 -8.95
N ARG A 251 -2.71 -14.61 -9.72
CA ARG A 251 -2.03 -14.75 -11.03
C ARG A 251 -0.56 -15.16 -10.85
N GLY A 252 0.15 -14.54 -9.90
CA GLY A 252 1.56 -14.82 -9.62
C GLY A 252 1.78 -16.27 -9.19
N ARG A 253 0.99 -16.76 -8.24
CA ARG A 253 1.12 -18.13 -7.70
C ARG A 253 0.73 -19.24 -8.68
N ARG A 254 -0.22 -19.02 -9.59
CA ARG A 254 -0.66 -20.01 -10.58
C ARG A 254 0.36 -20.24 -11.69
N GLY A 255 1.45 -19.46 -11.72
CA GLY A 255 2.40 -19.44 -12.82
C GLY A 255 1.69 -18.98 -14.09
N VAL A 256 2.04 -17.80 -14.56
CA VAL A 256 1.45 -17.18 -15.75
C VAL A 256 1.77 -18.03 -16.98
N LYS A 257 1.00 -19.10 -17.21
CA LYS A 257 1.08 -19.86 -18.47
C LYS A 257 0.46 -19.09 -19.64
N ASP A 258 -0.32 -18.04 -19.37
CA ASP A 258 -1.18 -17.37 -20.37
C ASP A 258 -1.12 -15.83 -20.39
N VAL A 259 -0.15 -15.19 -19.76
CA VAL A 259 0.07 -13.77 -20.02
C VAL A 259 1.08 -13.62 -21.13
N HIS A 260 0.58 -13.62 -22.37
CA HIS A 260 1.31 -12.97 -23.46
C HIS A 260 1.49 -11.51 -23.07
N LEU A 261 2.65 -11.20 -22.47
CA LEU A 261 3.10 -9.82 -22.37
C LEU A 261 3.22 -9.33 -23.81
N PRO A 262 2.46 -8.31 -24.26
CA PRO A 262 2.73 -7.71 -25.55
C PRO A 262 4.16 -7.18 -25.51
N LEU A 263 4.98 -7.70 -26.44
CA LEU A 263 6.34 -7.27 -26.70
C LEU A 263 6.38 -5.79 -27.06
#